data_1c7ba3e5a3a1e55051dc8f5ecd6e7d93
#
_entry.id   1c7ba3e5a3a1e55051dc8f5ecd6e7d93
#
_cell.length_a   1.000
_cell.length_b   1.000
_cell.length_c   1.000
_cell.angle_alpha   90.00
_cell.angle_beta   90.00
_cell.angle_gamma   90.00
#
_symmetry.space_group_name_H-M   'P 1'
#
loop_
_entity.id
_entity.type
_entity.pdbx_description
1 polymer ?
#
loop_
_entity_poly.entity_id
_entity_poly.type
_entity_poly.pdbx_seq_one_letter_code
_entity_poly.pdbx_strand_id
1 'polypeptide(L)'
;MIDGVSGSLYNKYSNCKGEFPVIKIENHLGNIEINDNYFSDLIGHTVTACFGVAGMANSGASQGLRAFFFRGRHYLDQGVQVKSTGTDLVIDLHIFVTYGVNISAIADSIVNKVRYTVEQATGLTVNKVNVFVDGMKE
;
A
#
# COMPACT_ATOMS: atom_id res chain seq x y z
N MET A 1 0.13 26.97 8.30
CA MET A 1 1.46 27.26 7.80
C MET A 1 2.40 26.17 8.29
N ILE A 2 2.87 25.36 7.39
CA ILE A 2 3.72 24.23 7.77
C ILE A 2 5.16 24.69 7.58
N ASP A 3 5.66 25.38 8.59
CA ASP A 3 7.07 25.73 8.62
C ASP A 3 7.87 24.53 9.04
N GLY A 4 8.74 24.07 8.18
CA GLY A 4 9.74 23.09 8.50
C GLY A 4 9.55 21.71 7.89
N VAL A 5 8.60 21.54 6.97
CA VAL A 5 8.64 20.37 6.10
C VAL A 5 9.32 20.78 4.78
N SER A 6 10.54 21.27 4.86
CA SER A 6 11.46 21.08 3.74
C SER A 6 12.01 19.65 3.89
N GLY A 7 11.09 18.72 3.88
CA GLY A 7 11.42 17.32 3.85
C GLY A 7 11.90 16.98 2.46
N SER A 8 13.20 17.00 2.28
CA SER A 8 13.84 16.31 1.19
C SER A 8 13.53 14.82 1.40
N LEU A 9 12.46 14.35 0.78
CA LEU A 9 12.19 12.92 0.67
C LEU A 9 13.24 12.32 -0.26
N TYR A 10 14.34 11.91 0.32
CA TYR A 10 15.34 11.13 -0.40
C TYR A 10 14.85 9.70 -0.53
N ASN A 11 14.24 9.43 -1.67
CA ASN A 11 14.03 8.08 -2.12
C ASN A 11 15.38 7.51 -2.58
N LYS A 12 16.18 7.07 -1.63
CA LYS A 12 17.41 6.37 -1.93
C LYS A 12 17.04 4.90 -2.18
N TYR A 13 16.73 4.57 -3.42
CA TYR A 13 16.81 3.20 -3.87
C TYR A 13 18.26 2.76 -3.80
N SER A 14 18.70 2.33 -2.65
CA SER A 14 19.95 1.60 -2.57
C SER A 14 19.69 0.20 -3.11
N ASN A 15 20.24 -0.07 -4.24
CA ASN A 15 20.26 -1.35 -4.93
C ASN A 15 21.15 -2.35 -4.16
N CYS A 16 20.85 -2.56 -2.88
CA CYS A 16 21.52 -3.56 -2.08
C CYS A 16 20.54 -4.70 -1.82
N LYS A 17 20.95 -5.89 -2.21
CA LYS A 17 20.24 -7.15 -1.97
C LYS A 17 19.82 -7.24 -0.50
N GLY A 18 18.52 -7.12 -0.23
CA GLY A 18 17.93 -7.39 1.08
C GLY A 18 17.39 -6.19 1.87
N GLU A 19 17.52 -4.96 1.39
CA GLU A 19 16.88 -3.81 2.02
C GLU A 19 15.46 -3.63 1.49
N PHE A 20 14.50 -3.64 2.40
CA PHE A 20 13.12 -3.28 2.11
C PHE A 20 13.05 -1.79 1.77
N PRO A 21 12.24 -1.37 0.80
CA PRO A 21 12.05 0.04 0.51
C PRO A 21 11.54 0.75 1.78
N VAL A 22 12.23 1.80 2.14
CA VAL A 22 11.91 2.61 3.34
C VAL A 22 11.65 4.04 2.90
N ILE A 23 10.55 4.60 3.34
CA ILE A 23 10.25 6.00 3.14
C ILE A 23 10.81 6.79 4.33
N LYS A 24 11.70 7.75 4.05
CA LYS A 24 12.34 8.58 5.06
C LYS A 24 11.77 9.99 5.03
N ILE A 25 11.40 10.47 6.20
CA ILE A 25 11.00 11.86 6.43
C ILE A 25 12.00 12.47 7.39
N GLU A 26 12.73 13.49 6.95
CA GLU A 26 13.70 14.20 7.77
C GLU A 26 13.17 15.57 8.17
N ASN A 27 13.38 15.92 9.43
CA ASN A 27 13.13 17.26 9.94
C ASN A 27 14.24 17.66 10.93
N HIS A 28 14.19 18.88 11.45
CA HIS A 28 15.20 19.39 12.40
C HIS A 28 15.24 18.63 13.75
N LEU A 29 14.24 17.80 14.05
CA LEU A 29 14.18 16.99 15.27
C LEU A 29 14.71 15.57 15.08
N GLY A 30 14.85 15.11 13.83
CA GLY A 30 15.34 13.77 13.53
C GLY A 30 14.73 13.17 12.27
N ASN A 31 14.82 11.85 12.16
CA ASN A 31 14.35 11.10 11.00
C ASN A 31 13.19 10.21 11.40
N ILE A 32 12.19 10.13 10.50
CA ILE A 32 11.12 9.14 10.58
C ILE A 32 11.32 8.18 9.41
N GLU A 33 11.47 6.91 9.71
CA GLU A 33 11.60 5.86 8.69
C GLU A 33 10.37 4.97 8.73
N ILE A 34 9.66 4.88 7.59
CA ILE A 34 8.47 4.05 7.47
C ILE A 34 8.78 2.92 6.50
N ASN A 35 8.71 1.71 7.00
CA ASN A 35 8.94 0.50 6.22
C ASN A 35 7.72 0.22 5.32
N ASP A 36 7.99 -0.37 4.16
CA ASP A 36 6.97 -0.78 3.20
C ASP A 36 5.90 -1.72 3.80
N ASN A 37 6.31 -2.59 4.71
CA ASN A 37 5.39 -3.48 5.42
C ASN A 37 4.30 -2.72 6.19
N TYR A 38 4.63 -1.56 6.77
CA TYR A 38 3.64 -0.73 7.45
C TYR A 38 2.52 -0.28 6.51
N PHE A 39 2.91 0.17 5.31
CA PHE A 39 1.92 0.58 4.31
C PHE A 39 1.08 -0.60 3.82
N SER A 40 1.72 -1.74 3.60
CA SER A 40 1.02 -2.95 3.17
C SER A 40 -0.01 -3.41 4.20
N ASP A 41 0.35 -3.40 5.46
CA ASP A 41 -0.56 -3.76 6.57
C ASP A 41 -1.71 -2.75 6.69
N LEU A 42 -1.39 -1.45 6.72
CA LEU A 42 -2.38 -0.38 6.83
C LEU A 42 -3.39 -0.40 5.67
N ILE A 43 -2.88 -0.49 4.46
CA ILE A 43 -3.69 -0.50 3.25
C ILE A 43 -4.48 -1.81 3.14
N GLY A 44 -3.85 -2.94 3.42
CA GLY A 44 -4.50 -4.24 3.41
C GLY A 44 -5.69 -4.30 4.37
N HIS A 45 -5.52 -3.82 5.59
CA HIS A 45 -6.62 -3.71 6.55
C HIS A 45 -7.73 -2.77 6.07
N THR A 46 -7.36 -1.63 5.51
CA THR A 46 -8.32 -0.65 5.00
C THR A 46 -9.16 -1.22 3.86
N VAL A 47 -8.51 -1.91 2.92
CA VAL A 47 -9.16 -2.48 1.74
C VAL A 47 -10.05 -3.66 2.12
N THR A 48 -9.59 -4.56 2.96
CA THR A 48 -10.37 -5.73 3.38
C THR A 48 -11.58 -5.36 4.22
N ALA A 49 -11.57 -4.20 4.88
CA ALA A 49 -12.73 -3.66 5.58
C ALA A 49 -13.76 -3.00 4.65
N CYS A 50 -13.45 -2.82 3.37
CA CYS A 50 -14.39 -2.26 2.40
C CYS A 50 -15.44 -3.30 2.00
N PHE A 51 -16.68 -2.84 1.85
CA PHE A 51 -17.77 -3.68 1.36
C PHE A 51 -17.47 -4.19 -0.07
N GLY A 52 -17.74 -5.45 -0.32
CA GLY A 52 -17.58 -6.06 -1.63
C GLY A 52 -16.18 -6.60 -1.94
N VAL A 53 -15.22 -6.35 -1.09
CA VAL A 53 -13.88 -6.95 -1.20
C VAL A 53 -13.88 -8.33 -0.56
N ALA A 54 -13.60 -9.35 -1.37
CA ALA A 54 -13.52 -10.74 -0.88
C ALA A 54 -12.13 -11.11 -0.37
N GLY A 55 -11.10 -10.35 -0.74
CA GLY A 55 -9.73 -10.56 -0.28
C GLY A 55 -8.72 -9.85 -1.15
N MET A 56 -7.46 -9.93 -0.74
CA MET A 56 -6.32 -9.42 -1.50
C MET A 56 -5.79 -10.51 -2.44
N ALA A 57 -5.35 -10.10 -3.62
CA ALA A 57 -4.73 -10.99 -4.60
C ALA A 57 -3.21 -10.81 -4.60
N ASN A 58 -2.49 -11.89 -4.86
CA ASN A 58 -1.03 -11.84 -4.96
C ASN A 58 -0.58 -11.14 -6.25
N SER A 59 0.20 -10.12 -6.13
CA SER A 59 0.72 -9.34 -7.26
C SER A 59 2.05 -9.85 -7.84
N GLY A 60 2.36 -11.14 -7.72
CA GLY A 60 3.64 -11.63 -8.17
C GLY A 60 3.68 -13.08 -8.62
N ALA A 61 4.44 -13.35 -9.67
CA ALA A 61 4.61 -14.65 -10.31
C ALA A 61 5.42 -15.68 -9.49
N SER A 62 5.83 -15.36 -8.28
CA SER A 62 6.64 -16.25 -7.42
C SER A 62 5.84 -16.88 -6.28
N GLN A 63 4.62 -17.32 -6.58
CA GLN A 63 3.68 -17.80 -5.58
C GLN A 63 4.09 -19.12 -4.89
N GLY A 64 4.95 -19.93 -5.51
CA GLY A 64 5.26 -21.26 -4.97
C GLY A 64 6.24 -21.26 -3.79
N LEU A 65 7.26 -20.43 -3.84
CA LEU A 65 8.35 -20.45 -2.85
C LEU A 65 8.10 -19.49 -1.68
N ARG A 66 7.46 -18.35 -1.91
CA ARG A 66 7.17 -17.38 -0.84
C ARG A 66 6.08 -17.85 0.10
N ALA A 67 5.06 -18.53 -0.38
CA ALA A 67 4.00 -19.11 0.44
C ALA A 67 4.55 -20.17 1.42
N PHE A 68 5.61 -20.87 1.05
CA PHE A 68 6.26 -21.86 1.89
C PHE A 68 7.10 -21.24 3.03
N PHE A 69 7.76 -20.11 2.76
CA PHE A 69 8.63 -19.45 3.74
C PHE A 69 7.89 -18.49 4.69
N PHE A 70 6.72 -18.03 4.33
CA PHE A 70 5.96 -17.02 5.11
C PHE A 70 4.68 -17.58 5.74
N ARG A 71 4.71 -18.83 6.13
CA ARG A 71 3.64 -19.51 6.86
C ARG A 71 3.44 -18.89 8.25
N GLY A 72 2.85 -17.72 8.33
CA GLY A 72 2.61 -17.05 9.61
C GLY A 72 2.48 -15.54 9.54
N ARG A 73 2.76 -14.93 8.40
CA ARG A 73 2.45 -13.53 8.16
C ARG A 73 1.06 -13.40 7.54
N HIS A 74 0.30 -12.46 8.04
CA HIS A 74 -1.03 -12.16 7.54
C HIS A 74 -1.03 -11.95 6.02
N TYR A 75 -1.94 -12.61 5.33
CA TYR A 75 -2.13 -12.51 3.87
C TYR A 75 -2.55 -11.11 3.37
N LEU A 76 -2.58 -10.13 4.26
CA LEU A 76 -3.07 -8.79 3.97
C LEU A 76 -2.10 -7.95 3.13
N ASP A 77 -0.83 -8.29 3.15
CA ASP A 77 0.23 -7.54 2.48
C ASP A 77 0.49 -7.98 1.03
N GLN A 78 -0.08 -9.10 0.61
CA GLN A 78 0.31 -9.75 -0.65
C GLN A 78 -0.21 -9.06 -1.91
N GLY A 79 -1.20 -8.19 -1.84
CA GLY A 79 -1.77 -7.49 -2.99
C GLY A 79 -1.46 -6.01 -3.04
N VAL A 80 -0.59 -5.52 -2.18
CA VAL A 80 -0.29 -4.09 -2.05
C VAL A 80 1.14 -3.82 -2.50
N GLN A 81 1.30 -2.87 -3.42
CA GLN A 81 2.60 -2.33 -3.79
C GLN A 81 2.57 -0.82 -3.62
N VAL A 82 3.53 -0.28 -2.91
CA VAL A 82 3.67 1.15 -2.69
C VAL A 82 4.96 1.63 -3.34
N LYS A 83 4.85 2.64 -4.17
CA LYS A 83 5.97 3.29 -4.83
C LYS A 83 6.00 4.75 -4.40
N SER A 84 7.16 5.23 -4.02
CA SER A 84 7.37 6.64 -3.71
C SER A 84 8.03 7.34 -4.89
N THR A 85 7.48 8.48 -5.27
CA THR A 85 8.05 9.36 -6.28
C THR A 85 8.20 10.75 -5.66
N GLY A 86 9.38 11.03 -5.11
CA GLY A 86 9.60 12.27 -4.36
C GLY A 86 8.76 12.32 -3.08
N THR A 87 7.81 13.24 -3.01
CA THR A 87 6.89 13.41 -1.87
C THR A 87 5.59 12.63 -2.04
N ASP A 88 5.35 12.07 -3.21
CA ASP A 88 4.08 11.48 -3.57
C ASP A 88 4.15 9.95 -3.57
N LEU A 89 3.06 9.35 -3.15
CA LEU A 89 2.89 7.91 -3.16
C LEU A 89 2.00 7.45 -4.32
N VAL A 90 2.40 6.36 -4.95
CA VAL A 90 1.57 5.62 -5.90
C VAL A 90 1.33 4.24 -5.32
N ILE A 91 0.08 3.87 -5.21
CA ILE A 91 -0.34 2.62 -4.58
C ILE A 91 -1.01 1.75 -5.64
N ASP A 92 -0.52 0.54 -5.80
CA ASP A 92 -1.12 -0.48 -6.66
C ASP A 92 -1.75 -1.57 -5.78
N LEU A 93 -3.03 -1.84 -6.01
CA LEU A 93 -3.83 -2.79 -5.25
C LEU A 93 -4.35 -3.90 -6.15
N HIS A 94 -4.15 -5.14 -5.75
CA HIS A 94 -4.74 -6.32 -6.39
C HIS A 94 -5.75 -6.97 -5.45
N ILE A 95 -6.99 -7.04 -5.88
CA ILE A 95 -8.10 -7.52 -5.05
C ILE A 95 -8.95 -8.57 -5.75
N PHE A 96 -9.62 -9.38 -4.94
CA PHE A 96 -10.78 -10.16 -5.35
C PHE A 96 -12.05 -9.49 -4.84
N VAL A 97 -13.09 -9.45 -5.65
CA VAL A 97 -14.39 -8.91 -5.28
C VAL A 97 -15.42 -10.01 -5.10
N THR A 98 -16.47 -9.72 -4.35
CA THR A 98 -17.61 -10.62 -4.21
C THR A 98 -18.46 -10.60 -5.46
N TYR A 99 -19.00 -11.75 -5.84
CA TYR A 99 -19.89 -11.86 -7.00
C TYR A 99 -21.11 -10.94 -6.87
N GLY A 100 -21.50 -10.31 -7.96
CA GLY A 100 -22.71 -9.50 -8.04
C GLY A 100 -22.58 -8.05 -7.56
N VAL A 101 -21.40 -7.60 -7.21
CA VAL A 101 -21.15 -6.21 -6.76
C VAL A 101 -20.86 -5.27 -7.93
N ASN A 102 -21.13 -3.99 -7.73
CA ASN A 102 -20.76 -2.95 -8.67
C ASN A 102 -19.28 -2.58 -8.51
N ILE A 103 -18.45 -3.01 -9.45
CA ILE A 103 -16.99 -2.82 -9.40
C ILE A 103 -16.60 -1.34 -9.37
N SER A 104 -17.24 -0.49 -10.18
CA SER A 104 -16.94 0.94 -10.21
C SER A 104 -17.17 1.59 -8.84
N ALA A 105 -18.30 1.32 -8.21
CA ALA A 105 -18.63 1.89 -6.91
C ALA A 105 -17.66 1.41 -5.82
N ILE A 106 -17.26 0.14 -5.87
CA ILE A 106 -16.30 -0.42 -4.93
C ILE A 106 -14.91 0.19 -5.14
N ALA A 107 -14.46 0.28 -6.38
CA ALA A 107 -13.15 0.87 -6.71
C ALA A 107 -13.07 2.33 -6.24
N ASP A 108 -14.08 3.13 -6.49
CA ASP A 108 -14.14 4.53 -6.03
C ASP A 108 -14.09 4.62 -4.50
N SER A 109 -14.83 3.76 -3.82
CA SER A 109 -14.82 3.69 -2.36
C SER A 109 -13.44 3.32 -1.81
N ILE A 110 -12.80 2.32 -2.41
CA ILE A 110 -11.45 1.88 -2.02
C ILE A 110 -10.45 3.01 -2.22
N VAL A 111 -10.43 3.63 -3.38
CA VAL A 111 -9.49 4.73 -3.71
C VAL A 111 -9.61 5.86 -2.70
N ASN A 112 -10.83 6.31 -2.41
CA ASN A 112 -11.08 7.39 -1.46
C ASN A 112 -10.66 7.00 -0.04
N LYS A 113 -11.00 5.80 0.40
CA LYS A 113 -10.72 5.33 1.74
C LYS A 113 -9.22 5.08 1.97
N VAL A 114 -8.55 4.48 1.00
CA VAL A 114 -7.09 4.24 1.07
C VAL A 114 -6.33 5.55 1.08
N ARG A 115 -6.66 6.47 0.18
CA ARG A 115 -6.06 7.79 0.14
C ARG A 115 -6.21 8.50 1.49
N TYR A 116 -7.42 8.60 1.99
CA TYR A 116 -7.70 9.24 3.27
C TYR A 116 -6.91 8.61 4.42
N THR A 117 -6.97 7.29 4.54
CA THR A 117 -6.30 6.55 5.63
C THR A 117 -4.79 6.74 5.61
N VAL A 118 -4.17 6.63 4.44
CA VAL A 118 -2.71 6.78 4.29
C VAL A 118 -2.29 8.21 4.56
N GLU A 119 -2.99 9.20 4.03
CA GLU A 119 -2.67 10.61 4.25
C GLU A 119 -2.84 11.02 5.71
N GLN A 120 -3.87 10.52 6.39
CA GLN A 120 -4.08 10.80 7.82
C GLN A 120 -3.03 10.12 8.71
N ALA A 121 -2.63 8.90 8.39
CA ALA A 121 -1.70 8.14 9.20
C ALA A 121 -0.25 8.60 9.05
N THR A 122 0.15 9.03 7.86
CA THR A 122 1.55 9.32 7.52
C THR A 122 1.84 10.78 7.21
N GLY A 123 0.83 11.58 6.88
CA GLY A 123 1.01 12.95 6.40
C GLY A 123 1.59 13.06 4.99
N LEU A 124 1.76 11.95 4.30
CA LEU A 124 2.25 11.93 2.92
C LEU A 124 1.09 12.08 1.94
N THR A 125 1.37 12.66 0.78
CA THR A 125 0.38 12.83 -0.28
C THR A 125 0.29 11.57 -1.14
N VAL A 126 -0.93 11.06 -1.35
CA VAL A 126 -1.18 9.95 -2.27
C VAL A 126 -1.58 10.52 -3.63
N ASN A 127 -0.73 10.33 -4.61
CA ASN A 127 -0.95 10.82 -5.98
C ASN A 127 -1.95 9.93 -6.74
N LYS A 128 -1.71 8.62 -6.72
CA LYS A 128 -2.55 7.64 -7.41
C LYS A 128 -2.78 6.41 -6.57
N VAL A 129 -3.99 5.87 -6.68
CA VAL A 129 -4.34 4.54 -6.21
C VAL A 129 -4.90 3.76 -7.40
N ASN A 130 -4.18 2.76 -7.86
CA ASN A 130 -4.59 1.88 -8.94
C ASN A 130 -5.20 0.61 -8.34
N VAL A 131 -6.41 0.27 -8.76
CA VAL A 131 -7.11 -0.91 -8.28
C VAL A 131 -7.22 -1.91 -9.42
N PHE A 132 -6.64 -3.09 -9.22
CA PHE A 132 -6.72 -4.21 -10.14
C PHE A 132 -7.64 -5.27 -9.56
N VAL A 133 -8.72 -5.58 -10.27
CA VAL A 133 -9.66 -6.63 -9.89
C VAL A 133 -9.23 -7.90 -10.61
N ASP A 134 -8.62 -8.81 -9.88
CA ASP A 134 -8.03 -10.02 -10.46
C ASP A 134 -9.03 -11.17 -10.58
N GLY A 135 -10.16 -11.09 -9.92
CA GLY A 135 -11.19 -12.09 -10.00
C GLY A 135 -12.35 -11.86 -9.03
N MET A 136 -13.26 -12.82 -9.02
CA MET A 136 -14.42 -12.83 -8.13
C MET A 136 -14.40 -14.08 -7.26
N LYS A 137 -14.94 -13.95 -6.06
CA LYS A 137 -15.22 -15.05 -5.13
C LYS A 137 -16.68 -15.02 -4.74
N GLU A 138 -17.27 -16.18 -4.61
CA GLU A 138 -18.62 -16.32 -4.06
C GLU A 138 -18.63 -16.25 -2.54
#